data_b07d74e44085e79458e95e4a13f5d9c1
#
_entry.id   b07d74e44085e79458e95e4a13f5d9c1
#
_cell.length_a   1.000
_cell.length_b   1.000
_cell.length_c   1.000
_cell.angle_alpha   90.00
_cell.angle_beta   90.00
_cell.angle_gamma   90.00
#
_symmetry.space_group_name_H-M   'P 1'
#
loop_
_entity.id
_entity.type
_entity.pdbx_description
1 polymer ?
#
loop_
_entity_poly.entity_id
_entity_poly.type
_entity_poly.pdbx_seq_one_letter_code
_entity_poly.pdbx_strand_id
1 'polypeptide(L)'
;MSERRDRVHPYVPEMQEQLRQGRVSRREFLRVATLLGVSLPVANLLAACGAAPPAAAPAAAPAAAPAPGATAVPAAASGAVTRGGVLKVGIQVPAVDHPARFSWVFDSNEFRQVYEYLTETGADNITRPYLLEKWEVNDTLDLWTLTLRQGIKWSNGDELTSEDVLFNFKEWLTPETKSSILGLWEGFLTVDNVTAVDTYTVQLKLDAPKLDVPETLFHYPAQIMHRSFNGDLTTLTNPGTGPMKLDAFVVGERVTVSKRDGYWQDGSDGSPLPYLDGIEYLDLGNDQTAYVAALQAGQIDTIYDPTVDTFLALRNDAALTVEPIATSQVRVLRMRVDQEPWTDVKVRNALKKIQNRESILEKAYFGQGVLGHDMHVSPVHPEYAPMEVPAYDPEGAKALLTEAGVQQPLDVAISVGTGWTDIVAYIETLAEDGKAGGFNITLDTMPNASYWEKWTETPVGVTPWTHRPLAVMVLPLAYIADKDGVPMPWNESRWVDEEFSTLLKQAQGTLDIEARRAIMKDLQAIQQTRGSIAVAWWQSVWNIYHPRFQNLSAHPTHYHLWREVWLDPSKAT
;
A
#
# COMPACT_ATOMS: atom_id res chain seq x y z
N MET A 1 -25.10 11.91 2.33
CA MET A 1 -24.95 10.89 3.39
C MET A 1 -24.35 9.57 2.86
N SER A 2 -24.07 9.45 1.56
CA SER A 2 -23.38 8.27 0.97
C SER A 2 -21.85 8.37 1.03
N GLU A 3 -21.27 9.54 0.99
CA GLU A 3 -19.83 9.76 0.88
C GLU A 3 -18.97 9.38 2.10
N ARG A 4 -19.57 9.23 3.29
CA ARG A 4 -18.81 8.81 4.49
C ARG A 4 -18.65 7.30 4.65
N ARG A 5 -19.42 6.48 3.95
CA ARG A 5 -19.20 5.02 3.94
C ARG A 5 -17.97 4.62 3.15
N ASP A 6 -17.59 5.44 2.17
CA ASP A 6 -16.45 5.18 1.28
C ASP A 6 -15.08 5.47 1.88
N ARG A 7 -15.01 5.94 3.14
CA ARG A 7 -13.74 6.23 3.85
C ARG A 7 -13.27 5.12 4.78
N VAL A 8 -14.03 4.07 4.95
CA VAL A 8 -13.67 2.95 5.82
C VAL A 8 -13.20 1.79 4.94
N HIS A 9 -11.99 1.28 5.22
CA HIS A 9 -11.45 0.14 4.47
C HIS A 9 -12.49 -1.00 4.41
N PRO A 10 -12.73 -1.62 3.25
CA PRO A 10 -13.76 -2.67 3.06
C PRO A 10 -13.68 -3.83 4.06
N TYR A 11 -12.48 -4.13 4.55
CA TYR A 11 -12.25 -5.16 5.56
C TYR A 11 -12.84 -4.85 6.94
N VAL A 12 -13.07 -3.58 7.29
CA VAL A 12 -13.61 -3.20 8.61
C VAL A 12 -15.05 -3.69 8.85
N PRO A 13 -15.98 -3.57 7.89
CA PRO A 13 -17.31 -4.16 8.01
C PRO A 13 -17.30 -5.69 8.16
N GLU A 14 -16.39 -6.37 7.50
CA GLU A 14 -16.21 -7.82 7.60
C GLU A 14 -15.72 -8.23 9.00
N MET A 15 -14.71 -7.54 9.50
CA MET A 15 -14.23 -7.73 10.87
C MET A 15 -15.32 -7.44 11.91
N GLN A 16 -16.20 -6.48 11.64
CA GLN A 16 -17.36 -6.20 12.50
C GLN A 16 -18.36 -7.36 12.51
N GLU A 17 -18.58 -8.00 11.35
CA GLU A 17 -19.43 -9.18 11.28
C GLU A 17 -18.79 -10.38 11.98
N GLN A 18 -17.48 -10.58 11.85
CA GLN A 18 -16.75 -11.61 12.59
C GLN A 18 -16.79 -11.37 14.11
N LEU A 19 -16.74 -10.10 14.55
CA LEU A 19 -16.94 -9.74 15.96
C LEU A 19 -18.35 -10.10 16.44
N ARG A 20 -19.40 -9.85 15.63
CA ARG A 20 -20.78 -10.25 15.93
C ARG A 20 -20.95 -11.76 16.05
N GLN A 21 -20.22 -12.50 15.22
CA GLN A 21 -20.23 -13.96 15.22
C GLN A 21 -19.34 -14.57 16.32
N GLY A 22 -18.66 -13.74 17.12
CA GLY A 22 -17.73 -14.17 18.16
C GLY A 22 -16.45 -14.83 17.65
N ARG A 23 -16.13 -14.67 16.36
CA ARG A 23 -14.94 -15.24 15.73
C ARG A 23 -13.67 -14.44 15.96
N VAL A 24 -13.82 -13.15 16.27
CA VAL A 24 -12.73 -12.26 16.69
C VAL A 24 -13.10 -11.59 17.99
N SER A 25 -12.11 -11.30 18.83
CA SER A 25 -12.32 -10.56 20.07
C SER A 25 -12.52 -9.07 19.80
N ARG A 26 -13.22 -8.37 20.73
CA ARG A 26 -13.37 -6.90 20.65
C ARG A 26 -12.01 -6.18 20.59
N ARG A 27 -11.00 -6.68 21.31
CA ARG A 27 -9.65 -6.11 21.31
C ARG A 27 -8.98 -6.26 19.96
N GLU A 28 -9.12 -7.40 19.34
CA GLU A 28 -8.60 -7.71 18.02
C GLU A 28 -9.28 -6.88 16.93
N PHE A 29 -10.61 -6.78 16.96
CA PHE A 29 -11.36 -5.89 16.07
C PHE A 29 -10.87 -4.44 16.19
N LEU A 30 -10.77 -3.90 17.42
CA LEU A 30 -10.32 -2.53 17.64
C LEU A 30 -8.90 -2.30 17.09
N ARG A 31 -7.99 -3.27 17.31
CA ARG A 31 -6.63 -3.21 16.81
C ARG A 31 -6.59 -3.16 15.28
N VAL A 32 -7.27 -4.07 14.60
CA VAL A 32 -7.28 -4.14 13.13
C VAL A 32 -7.99 -2.92 12.54
N ALA A 33 -9.14 -2.53 13.07
CA ALA A 33 -9.87 -1.35 12.59
C ALA A 33 -9.01 -0.07 12.71
N THR A 34 -8.27 0.08 13.81
CA THR A 34 -7.37 1.22 14.00
C THR A 34 -6.21 1.19 13.00
N LEU A 35 -5.62 0.03 12.76
CA LEU A 35 -4.55 -0.14 11.77
C LEU A 35 -5.04 0.13 10.33
N LEU A 36 -6.32 -0.10 10.07
CA LEU A 36 -6.96 0.22 8.78
C LEU A 36 -7.48 1.67 8.71
N GLY A 37 -6.97 2.55 9.57
CA GLY A 37 -7.27 3.99 9.55
C GLY A 37 -8.58 4.40 10.22
N VAL A 38 -9.25 3.49 10.94
CA VAL A 38 -10.44 3.84 11.74
C VAL A 38 -10.00 4.41 13.09
N SER A 39 -10.38 5.65 13.38
CA SER A 39 -10.04 6.26 14.67
C SER A 39 -10.60 5.46 15.85
N LEU A 40 -9.87 5.42 16.97
CA LEU A 40 -10.27 4.68 18.18
C LEU A 40 -11.72 4.95 18.64
N PRO A 41 -12.24 6.19 18.64
CA PRO A 41 -13.63 6.44 18.97
C PRO A 41 -14.61 5.78 18.00
N VAL A 42 -14.33 5.79 16.70
CA VAL A 42 -15.17 5.17 15.66
C VAL A 42 -15.06 3.64 15.73
N ALA A 43 -13.86 3.09 15.92
CA ALA A 43 -13.66 1.66 16.11
C ALA A 43 -14.38 1.13 17.35
N ASN A 44 -14.37 1.87 18.46
CA ASN A 44 -15.14 1.52 19.66
C ASN A 44 -16.65 1.56 19.43
N LEU A 45 -17.15 2.51 18.64
CA LEU A 45 -18.56 2.59 18.28
C LEU A 45 -18.98 1.38 17.42
N LEU A 46 -18.16 1.01 16.43
CA LEU A 46 -18.38 -0.16 15.59
C LEU A 46 -18.32 -1.46 16.39
N ALA A 47 -17.41 -1.57 17.36
CA ALA A 47 -17.31 -2.71 18.28
C ALA A 47 -18.49 -2.82 19.26
N ALA A 48 -19.11 -1.70 19.63
CA ALA A 48 -20.31 -1.69 20.50
C ALA A 48 -21.56 -2.18 19.76
N CYS A 49 -21.65 -1.92 18.46
CA CYS A 49 -22.74 -2.42 17.60
C CYS A 49 -22.63 -3.93 17.27
N GLY A 50 -21.46 -4.55 17.54
CA GLY A 50 -21.19 -5.96 17.26
C GLY A 50 -21.37 -6.92 18.44
N ALA A 51 -21.57 -6.45 19.66
CA ALA A 51 -21.72 -7.32 20.83
C ALA A 51 -23.14 -7.90 20.86
N ALA A 52 -23.25 -9.24 20.82
CA ALA A 52 -24.53 -9.94 21.00
C ALA A 52 -25.02 -9.78 22.46
N PRO A 53 -26.31 -9.51 22.69
CA PRO A 53 -26.88 -9.57 24.04
C PRO A 53 -26.98 -11.02 24.51
N PRO A 54 -26.94 -11.28 25.84
CA PRO A 54 -27.09 -12.63 26.36
C PRO A 54 -28.48 -13.20 26.03
N ALA A 55 -28.51 -14.48 25.67
CA ALA A 55 -29.71 -15.20 25.26
C ALA A 55 -30.83 -15.16 26.32
N ALA A 56 -31.97 -14.64 25.91
CA ALA A 56 -33.24 -14.78 26.63
C ALA A 56 -34.15 -15.74 25.85
N ALA A 57 -34.91 -16.55 26.61
CA ALA A 57 -35.76 -17.62 26.14
C ALA A 57 -36.94 -17.15 25.23
N PRO A 58 -37.54 -18.05 24.41
CA PRO A 58 -38.40 -17.66 23.30
C PRO A 58 -39.81 -17.24 23.78
N ALA A 59 -40.27 -16.12 23.29
CA ALA A 59 -41.68 -15.70 23.36
C ALA A 59 -42.18 -15.33 21.94
N ALA A 60 -43.46 -15.60 21.75
CA ALA A 60 -44.22 -15.63 20.50
C ALA A 60 -44.14 -14.37 19.62
N ALA A 61 -44.29 -14.58 18.30
CA ALA A 61 -44.34 -13.56 17.29
C ALA A 61 -45.53 -12.61 17.41
N PRO A 62 -45.32 -11.33 17.13
CA PRO A 62 -46.36 -10.50 16.53
C PRO A 62 -45.88 -9.75 15.27
N ALA A 63 -46.89 -9.26 14.60
CA ALA A 63 -46.94 -8.69 13.28
C ALA A 63 -45.90 -7.60 12.92
N ALA A 64 -45.64 -7.48 11.64
CA ALA A 64 -44.77 -6.51 10.99
C ALA A 64 -45.04 -5.06 11.40
N ALA A 65 -43.98 -4.36 11.85
CA ALA A 65 -43.97 -2.93 12.06
C ALA A 65 -43.05 -2.24 11.02
N PRO A 66 -43.32 -0.95 10.67
CA PRO A 66 -42.64 -0.26 9.56
C PRO A 66 -41.16 0.02 9.85
N ALA A 67 -40.38 0.12 8.77
CA ALA A 67 -38.93 0.33 8.79
C ALA A 67 -38.53 1.55 9.67
N PRO A 68 -37.53 1.43 10.56
CA PRO A 68 -37.01 2.57 11.31
C PRO A 68 -36.24 3.52 10.40
N GLY A 69 -36.61 4.79 10.44
CA GLY A 69 -35.87 5.87 9.81
C GLY A 69 -34.41 5.92 10.27
N ALA A 70 -33.52 6.19 9.33
CA ALA A 70 -32.09 6.34 9.58
C ALA A 70 -31.84 7.39 10.67
N THR A 71 -31.37 6.92 11.83
CA THR A 71 -30.88 7.80 12.90
C THR A 71 -29.64 8.52 12.40
N ALA A 72 -29.70 9.84 12.31
CA ALA A 72 -28.57 10.68 11.97
C ALA A 72 -27.41 10.44 12.96
N VAL A 73 -26.28 9.98 12.45
CA VAL A 73 -25.03 9.97 13.20
C VAL A 73 -24.68 11.43 13.48
N PRO A 74 -24.39 11.83 14.73
CA PRO A 74 -23.95 13.18 15.01
C PRO A 74 -22.72 13.48 14.16
N ALA A 75 -22.77 14.56 13.38
CA ALA A 75 -21.58 15.08 12.72
C ALA A 75 -20.54 15.35 13.81
N ALA A 76 -19.35 14.77 13.68
CA ALA A 76 -18.21 15.20 14.47
C ALA A 76 -18.16 16.73 14.31
N ALA A 77 -18.06 17.45 15.43
CA ALA A 77 -17.92 18.89 15.40
C ALA A 77 -16.66 19.22 14.59
N SER A 78 -16.83 19.53 13.32
CA SER A 78 -15.79 20.09 12.49
C SER A 78 -15.54 21.49 13.03
N GLY A 79 -14.43 21.70 13.73
CA GLY A 79 -13.91 23.04 13.89
C GLY A 79 -13.87 23.67 12.50
N ALA A 80 -14.22 24.96 12.40
CA ALA A 80 -14.17 25.66 11.11
C ALA A 80 -12.75 25.52 10.54
N VAL A 81 -12.64 25.07 9.28
CA VAL A 81 -11.36 24.93 8.59
C VAL A 81 -10.67 26.29 8.58
N THR A 82 -9.45 26.33 9.11
CA THR A 82 -8.63 27.55 9.08
C THR A 82 -7.79 27.55 7.80
N ARG A 83 -7.76 28.68 7.12
CA ARG A 83 -6.97 28.87 5.89
C ARG A 83 -5.66 29.56 6.21
N GLY A 84 -4.66 29.22 5.40
CA GLY A 84 -3.32 29.76 5.52
C GLY A 84 -2.35 28.87 6.27
N GLY A 85 -1.12 29.32 6.39
CA GLY A 85 -0.01 28.60 6.99
C GLY A 85 0.78 27.76 5.99
N VAL A 86 1.99 27.38 6.40
CA VAL A 86 2.94 26.61 5.60
C VAL A 86 3.27 25.32 6.36
N LEU A 87 3.12 24.17 5.70
CA LEU A 87 3.53 22.87 6.22
C LEU A 87 5.00 22.62 5.88
N LYS A 88 5.81 22.28 6.87
CA LYS A 88 7.23 21.95 6.70
C LYS A 88 7.46 20.45 6.80
N VAL A 89 8.00 19.86 5.76
CA VAL A 89 8.17 18.40 5.62
C VAL A 89 9.65 18.06 5.58
N GLY A 90 10.10 17.22 6.49
CA GLY A 90 11.45 16.65 6.44
C GLY A 90 11.49 15.52 5.42
N ILE A 91 12.22 15.70 4.32
CA ILE A 91 12.34 14.75 3.21
C ILE A 91 13.62 15.02 2.43
N GLN A 92 14.21 14.01 1.81
CA GLN A 92 15.35 14.21 0.91
C GLN A 92 14.91 14.89 -0.39
N VAL A 93 15.76 15.78 -0.92
CA VAL A 93 15.54 16.52 -2.17
C VAL A 93 16.63 16.15 -3.18
N PRO A 94 16.47 15.04 -3.93
CA PRO A 94 17.45 14.61 -4.91
C PRO A 94 17.39 15.44 -6.19
N ALA A 95 18.39 15.28 -7.03
CA ALA A 95 18.35 15.82 -8.38
C ALA A 95 17.34 15.04 -9.24
N VAL A 96 16.36 15.73 -9.79
CA VAL A 96 15.35 15.18 -10.71
C VAL A 96 15.23 16.06 -11.94
N ASP A 97 14.93 15.46 -13.09
CA ASP A 97 14.78 16.18 -14.36
C ASP A 97 13.43 15.96 -15.04
N HIS A 98 12.86 14.75 -14.89
CA HIS A 98 11.65 14.35 -15.61
C HIS A 98 10.77 13.45 -14.74
N PRO A 99 9.45 13.71 -14.58
CA PRO A 99 8.59 12.90 -13.69
C PRO A 99 8.53 11.44 -14.11
N ALA A 100 8.53 11.13 -15.41
CA ALA A 100 8.56 9.75 -15.90
C ALA A 100 9.82 8.96 -15.47
N ARG A 101 10.87 9.63 -15.01
CA ARG A 101 12.12 9.01 -14.54
C ARG A 101 12.22 8.86 -13.03
N PHE A 102 11.20 9.26 -12.28
CA PHE A 102 11.19 9.06 -10.84
C PHE A 102 11.45 7.60 -10.49
N SER A 103 12.40 7.37 -9.60
CA SER A 103 12.79 6.04 -9.12
C SER A 103 12.21 5.71 -7.76
N TRP A 104 11.80 6.74 -7.00
CA TRP A 104 11.29 6.63 -5.65
C TRP A 104 10.03 7.46 -5.45
N VAL A 105 9.25 7.09 -4.42
CA VAL A 105 8.02 7.78 -4.07
C VAL A 105 8.28 9.23 -3.66
N PHE A 106 9.36 9.47 -2.91
CA PHE A 106 9.70 10.80 -2.43
C PHE A 106 9.98 11.80 -3.56
N ASP A 107 10.59 11.37 -4.67
CA ASP A 107 10.79 12.22 -5.86
C ASP A 107 9.44 12.81 -6.33
N SER A 108 8.38 12.00 -6.30
CA SER A 108 7.05 12.45 -6.75
C SER A 108 6.32 13.31 -5.74
N ASN A 109 6.56 13.12 -4.44
CA ASN A 109 5.84 13.83 -3.38
C ASN A 109 6.10 15.32 -3.38
N GLU A 110 7.33 15.73 -3.74
CA GLU A 110 7.73 17.14 -3.84
C GLU A 110 6.92 17.90 -4.90
N PHE A 111 6.46 17.18 -5.92
CA PHE A 111 5.74 17.75 -7.08
C PHE A 111 4.26 17.38 -7.12
N ARG A 112 3.79 16.46 -6.26
CA ARG A 112 2.42 15.93 -6.28
C ARG A 112 1.34 17.00 -6.06
N GLN A 113 1.68 18.10 -5.41
CA GLN A 113 0.77 19.23 -5.25
C GLN A 113 0.77 20.19 -6.46
N VAL A 114 1.69 19.99 -7.43
CA VAL A 114 1.81 20.80 -8.64
C VAL A 114 1.31 20.03 -9.85
N TYR A 115 1.70 18.77 -9.98
CA TYR A 115 1.33 17.90 -11.11
C TYR A 115 0.50 16.73 -10.60
N GLU A 116 -0.67 16.58 -11.19
CA GLU A 116 -1.66 15.60 -10.76
C GLU A 116 -1.63 14.34 -11.64
N TYR A 117 -2.52 13.41 -11.34
CA TYR A 117 -2.59 12.09 -11.97
C TYR A 117 -3.96 11.90 -12.61
N LEU A 118 -4.07 10.97 -13.57
CA LEU A 118 -5.37 10.63 -14.18
C LEU A 118 -6.32 9.97 -13.17
N THR A 119 -5.77 9.19 -12.25
CA THR A 119 -6.50 8.48 -11.19
C THR A 119 -5.90 8.80 -9.83
N GLU A 120 -6.56 8.41 -8.75
CA GLU A 120 -6.04 8.50 -7.38
C GLU A 120 -6.38 7.23 -6.59
N THR A 121 -5.36 6.55 -6.06
CA THR A 121 -5.53 5.47 -5.11
C THR A 121 -5.48 6.04 -3.70
N GLY A 122 -6.55 5.86 -2.94
CA GLY A 122 -6.64 6.33 -1.57
C GLY A 122 -5.90 5.45 -0.57
N ALA A 123 -5.86 5.88 0.69
CA ALA A 123 -5.31 5.09 1.79
C ALA A 123 -6.04 3.75 2.03
N ASP A 124 -7.22 3.58 1.45
CA ASP A 124 -8.02 2.37 1.44
C ASP A 124 -7.65 1.40 0.29
N ASN A 125 -6.60 1.69 -0.46
CA ASN A 125 -6.16 0.96 -1.65
C ASN A 125 -7.21 0.86 -2.78
N ILE A 126 -8.19 1.75 -2.78
CA ILE A 126 -9.20 1.83 -3.85
C ILE A 126 -8.83 2.97 -4.78
N THR A 127 -8.66 2.63 -6.05
CA THR A 127 -8.39 3.61 -7.12
C THR A 127 -9.68 4.23 -7.62
N ARG A 128 -9.69 5.55 -7.77
CA ARG A 128 -10.83 6.36 -8.20
C ARG A 128 -10.43 7.29 -9.35
N PRO A 129 -11.39 7.70 -10.21
CA PRO A 129 -11.13 8.77 -11.18
C PRO A 129 -10.70 10.06 -10.47
N TYR A 130 -9.68 10.75 -11.03
CA TYR A 130 -9.18 12.00 -10.49
C TYR A 130 -9.18 13.13 -11.55
N LEU A 131 -8.16 13.27 -12.41
CA LEU A 131 -8.28 14.10 -13.62
C LEU A 131 -9.22 13.45 -14.63
N LEU A 132 -9.40 12.13 -14.58
CA LEU A 132 -10.51 11.45 -15.25
C LEU A 132 -11.82 11.74 -14.53
N GLU A 133 -12.90 11.86 -15.32
CA GLU A 133 -14.27 11.76 -14.82
C GLU A 133 -14.66 10.29 -14.60
N LYS A 134 -14.27 9.44 -15.56
CA LYS A 134 -14.51 7.99 -15.52
C LYS A 134 -13.53 7.25 -16.42
N TRP A 135 -13.51 5.94 -16.26
CA TRP A 135 -12.99 5.00 -17.26
C TRP A 135 -14.01 3.91 -17.54
N GLU A 136 -13.92 3.33 -18.71
CA GLU A 136 -14.69 2.17 -19.14
C GLU A 136 -13.73 1.17 -19.78
N VAL A 137 -14.04 -0.11 -19.65
CA VAL A 137 -13.23 -1.19 -20.22
C VAL A 137 -14.14 -2.26 -20.78
N ASN A 138 -13.73 -2.93 -21.87
CA ASN A 138 -14.45 -4.06 -22.43
C ASN A 138 -14.26 -5.34 -21.59
N ASP A 139 -15.05 -6.37 -21.88
CA ASP A 139 -15.04 -7.64 -21.14
C ASP A 139 -13.71 -8.41 -21.23
N THR A 140 -12.87 -8.10 -22.24
CA THR A 140 -11.57 -8.73 -22.45
C THR A 140 -10.42 -7.97 -21.79
N LEU A 141 -10.69 -6.83 -21.12
CA LEU A 141 -9.73 -5.98 -20.42
C LEU A 141 -8.56 -5.46 -21.30
N ASP A 142 -8.78 -5.38 -22.60
CA ASP A 142 -7.79 -4.96 -23.58
C ASP A 142 -8.15 -3.66 -24.33
N LEU A 143 -9.35 -3.11 -24.10
CA LEU A 143 -9.75 -1.81 -24.61
C LEU A 143 -10.28 -0.92 -23.48
N TRP A 144 -9.47 0.03 -23.07
CA TRP A 144 -9.81 1.02 -22.04
C TRP A 144 -10.17 2.35 -22.68
N THR A 145 -11.27 2.94 -22.22
CA THR A 145 -11.71 4.28 -22.62
C THR A 145 -11.63 5.20 -21.41
N LEU A 146 -10.76 6.20 -21.48
CA LEU A 146 -10.50 7.17 -20.42
C LEU A 146 -11.19 8.48 -20.77
N THR A 147 -12.14 8.95 -19.94
CA THR A 147 -12.85 10.22 -20.14
C THR A 147 -12.31 11.25 -19.13
N LEU A 148 -11.77 12.36 -19.65
CA LEU A 148 -11.26 13.47 -18.84
C LEU A 148 -12.41 14.31 -18.29
N ARG A 149 -12.20 14.90 -17.11
CA ARG A 149 -13.06 15.97 -16.61
C ARG A 149 -12.90 17.21 -17.50
N GLN A 150 -14.02 17.83 -17.85
CA GLN A 150 -14.01 19.07 -18.62
C GLN A 150 -13.78 20.28 -17.72
N GLY A 151 -13.18 21.32 -18.28
CA GLY A 151 -12.98 22.60 -17.60
C GLY A 151 -11.80 22.66 -16.63
N ILE A 152 -11.02 21.58 -16.48
CA ILE A 152 -9.76 21.61 -15.72
C ILE A 152 -8.75 22.47 -16.48
N LYS A 153 -8.18 23.47 -15.77
CA LYS A 153 -7.22 24.39 -16.36
C LYS A 153 -5.82 24.21 -15.77
N TRP A 154 -4.86 24.22 -16.65
CA TRP A 154 -3.46 24.39 -16.32
C TRP A 154 -3.21 25.79 -15.71
N SER A 155 -2.12 25.94 -14.98
CA SER A 155 -1.75 27.23 -14.36
C SER A 155 -1.46 28.35 -15.38
N ASN A 156 -1.21 28.00 -16.64
CA ASN A 156 -1.04 28.97 -17.75
C ASN A 156 -2.38 29.39 -18.39
N GLY A 157 -3.51 28.80 -17.95
CA GLY A 157 -4.85 29.08 -18.46
C GLY A 157 -5.35 28.16 -19.58
N ASP A 158 -4.49 27.32 -20.15
CA ASP A 158 -4.89 26.29 -21.12
C ASP A 158 -5.83 25.28 -20.47
N GLU A 159 -6.63 24.59 -21.26
CA GLU A 159 -7.48 23.51 -20.78
C GLU A 159 -6.78 22.16 -20.93
N LEU A 160 -6.96 21.29 -19.93
CA LEU A 160 -6.51 19.89 -19.99
C LEU A 160 -7.32 19.13 -21.03
N THR A 161 -6.65 18.53 -21.99
CA THR A 161 -7.27 17.79 -23.09
C THR A 161 -6.58 16.44 -23.34
N SER A 162 -7.17 15.65 -24.23
CA SER A 162 -6.59 14.39 -24.69
C SER A 162 -5.18 14.54 -25.28
N GLU A 163 -4.86 15.70 -25.86
CA GLU A 163 -3.51 15.97 -26.39
C GLU A 163 -2.43 15.93 -25.29
N ASP A 164 -2.75 16.45 -24.09
CA ASP A 164 -1.83 16.38 -22.95
C ASP A 164 -1.63 14.93 -22.50
N VAL A 165 -2.70 14.14 -22.50
CA VAL A 165 -2.62 12.72 -22.14
C VAL A 165 -1.79 11.94 -23.16
N LEU A 166 -2.02 12.16 -24.45
CA LEU A 166 -1.22 11.53 -25.52
C LEU A 166 0.25 11.89 -25.40
N PHE A 167 0.57 13.17 -25.10
CA PHE A 167 1.94 13.62 -24.84
C PHE A 167 2.59 12.79 -23.73
N ASN A 168 1.90 12.62 -22.58
CA ASN A 168 2.44 11.88 -21.45
C ASN A 168 2.61 10.38 -21.75
N PHE A 169 1.65 9.74 -22.40
CA PHE A 169 1.81 8.34 -22.83
C PHE A 169 2.97 8.17 -23.81
N LYS A 170 3.19 9.13 -24.71
CA LYS A 170 4.36 9.11 -25.60
C LYS A 170 5.66 9.16 -24.80
N GLU A 171 5.77 10.08 -23.83
CA GLU A 171 6.93 10.16 -22.93
C GLU A 171 7.14 8.86 -22.14
N TRP A 172 6.07 8.26 -21.62
CA TRP A 172 6.16 7.02 -20.84
C TRP A 172 6.59 5.81 -21.65
N LEU A 173 6.13 5.70 -22.90
CA LEU A 173 6.30 4.52 -23.75
C LEU A 173 7.47 4.62 -24.71
N THR A 174 8.12 5.79 -24.81
CA THR A 174 9.29 6.00 -25.67
C THR A 174 10.57 5.57 -24.92
N PRO A 175 11.34 4.57 -25.41
CA PRO A 175 12.53 4.07 -24.72
C PRO A 175 13.60 5.14 -24.44
N GLU A 176 13.72 6.15 -25.31
CA GLU A 176 14.68 7.25 -25.19
C GLU A 176 14.41 8.12 -23.96
N THR A 177 13.17 8.19 -23.49
CA THR A 177 12.80 8.88 -22.25
C THR A 177 13.37 8.18 -21.02
N LYS A 178 13.70 6.88 -21.10
CA LYS A 178 14.13 6.05 -19.95
C LYS A 178 13.14 6.09 -18.80
N SER A 179 11.88 5.99 -19.14
CA SER A 179 10.78 6.09 -18.20
C SER A 179 10.74 4.89 -17.23
N SER A 180 10.62 5.15 -15.94
CA SER A 180 10.44 4.12 -14.90
C SER A 180 9.09 3.40 -15.01
N ILE A 181 8.09 4.03 -15.63
CA ILE A 181 6.76 3.45 -15.84
C ILE A 181 6.70 2.55 -17.08
N LEU A 182 7.69 2.63 -17.98
CA LEU A 182 7.72 1.83 -19.21
C LEU A 182 7.56 0.33 -18.91
N GLY A 183 8.27 -0.17 -17.91
CA GLY A 183 8.19 -1.58 -17.52
C GLY A 183 6.80 -2.06 -17.05
N LEU A 184 5.92 -1.15 -16.63
CA LEU A 184 4.53 -1.48 -16.28
C LEU A 184 3.63 -1.62 -17.51
N TRP A 185 4.06 -1.09 -18.66
CA TRP A 185 3.34 -1.13 -19.93
C TRP A 185 3.97 -2.08 -20.94
N GLU A 186 5.22 -2.52 -20.71
CA GLU A 186 5.94 -3.40 -21.62
C GLU A 186 5.16 -4.70 -21.85
N GLY A 187 4.95 -5.05 -23.12
CA GLY A 187 4.13 -6.20 -23.51
C GLY A 187 2.62 -5.98 -23.44
N PHE A 188 2.16 -4.80 -22.99
CA PHE A 188 0.74 -4.47 -22.92
C PHE A 188 0.35 -3.30 -23.83
N LEU A 189 1.17 -2.28 -23.97
CA LEU A 189 0.79 -1.05 -24.67
C LEU A 189 1.96 -0.46 -25.44
N THR A 190 1.70 0.00 -26.66
CA THR A 190 2.61 0.77 -27.49
C THR A 190 2.06 2.16 -27.76
N VAL A 191 2.92 3.11 -28.15
CA VAL A 191 2.51 4.51 -28.45
C VAL A 191 1.40 4.56 -29.50
N ASP A 192 1.48 3.73 -30.55
CA ASP A 192 0.51 3.71 -31.64
C ASP A 192 -0.87 3.24 -31.22
N ASN A 193 -0.97 2.55 -30.10
CA ASN A 193 -2.22 2.02 -29.54
C ASN A 193 -2.87 2.97 -28.51
N VAL A 194 -2.33 4.19 -28.34
CA VAL A 194 -2.92 5.27 -27.53
C VAL A 194 -3.51 6.32 -28.48
N THR A 195 -4.82 6.48 -28.47
CA THR A 195 -5.51 7.34 -29.45
C THR A 195 -6.47 8.31 -28.77
N ALA A 196 -6.46 9.58 -29.22
CA ALA A 196 -7.51 10.53 -28.87
C ALA A 196 -8.74 10.24 -29.75
N VAL A 197 -9.87 9.96 -29.09
CA VAL A 197 -11.18 9.79 -29.78
C VAL A 197 -11.81 11.16 -30.03
N ASP A 198 -11.69 12.03 -29.03
CA ASP A 198 -12.12 13.43 -29.07
C ASP A 198 -11.29 14.26 -28.08
N THR A 199 -11.67 15.52 -27.85
CA THR A 199 -10.96 16.47 -26.97
C THR A 199 -10.79 15.96 -25.54
N TYR A 200 -11.69 15.12 -25.04
CA TYR A 200 -11.71 14.65 -23.65
C TYR A 200 -11.69 13.13 -23.51
N THR A 201 -11.52 12.40 -24.60
CA THR A 201 -11.59 10.93 -24.58
C THR A 201 -10.33 10.33 -25.21
N VAL A 202 -9.64 9.47 -24.44
CA VAL A 202 -8.48 8.70 -24.88
C VAL A 202 -8.81 7.22 -24.81
N GLN A 203 -8.43 6.47 -25.84
CA GLN A 203 -8.49 5.01 -25.85
C GLN A 203 -7.10 4.40 -25.76
N LEU A 204 -6.99 3.35 -24.93
CA LEU A 204 -5.84 2.47 -24.84
C LEU A 204 -6.24 1.10 -25.36
N LYS A 205 -5.65 0.68 -26.48
CA LYS A 205 -5.82 -0.66 -27.03
C LYS A 205 -4.63 -1.51 -26.61
N LEU A 206 -4.85 -2.40 -25.66
CA LEU A 206 -3.78 -3.24 -25.10
C LEU A 206 -3.57 -4.50 -25.94
N ASP A 207 -2.34 -5.00 -25.97
CA ASP A 207 -1.97 -6.24 -26.64
C ASP A 207 -2.31 -7.49 -25.79
N ALA A 208 -2.56 -7.30 -24.49
CA ALA A 208 -2.98 -8.33 -23.55
C ALA A 208 -3.91 -7.74 -22.47
N PRO A 209 -4.78 -8.55 -21.85
CA PRO A 209 -5.63 -8.12 -20.74
C PRO A 209 -4.83 -7.55 -19.59
N LYS A 210 -5.23 -6.37 -19.06
CA LYS A 210 -4.59 -5.72 -17.91
C LYS A 210 -5.66 -5.07 -17.03
N LEU A 211 -5.84 -5.61 -15.84
CA LEU A 211 -6.86 -5.15 -14.89
C LEU A 211 -6.43 -3.88 -14.14
N ASP A 212 -5.15 -3.76 -13.83
CA ASP A 212 -4.57 -2.72 -12.98
C ASP A 212 -4.16 -1.44 -13.74
N VAL A 213 -4.83 -1.16 -14.87
CA VAL A 213 -4.63 0.10 -15.60
C VAL A 213 -4.87 1.32 -14.71
N PRO A 214 -5.98 1.40 -13.94
CA PRO A 214 -6.22 2.54 -13.06
C PRO A 214 -5.11 2.75 -12.01
N GLU A 215 -4.62 1.68 -11.38
CA GLU A 215 -3.53 1.72 -10.41
C GLU A 215 -2.21 2.15 -11.05
N THR A 216 -1.96 1.70 -12.28
CA THR A 216 -0.78 2.08 -13.06
C THR A 216 -0.78 3.58 -13.38
N LEU A 217 -1.95 4.18 -13.64
CA LEU A 217 -2.11 5.62 -13.90
C LEU A 217 -1.93 6.50 -12.65
N PHE A 218 -1.79 5.92 -11.46
CA PHE A 218 -1.48 6.60 -10.21
C PHE A 218 -0.07 6.29 -9.69
N HIS A 219 0.69 5.46 -10.39
CA HIS A 219 2.06 5.16 -9.99
C HIS A 219 2.90 6.45 -9.93
N TYR A 220 3.86 6.54 -9.01
CA TYR A 220 4.57 7.80 -8.73
C TYR A 220 5.19 8.50 -9.96
N PRO A 221 5.67 7.81 -11.02
CA PRO A 221 6.18 8.49 -12.23
C PRO A 221 5.06 8.88 -13.22
N ALA A 222 3.78 8.58 -12.94
CA ALA A 222 2.66 8.85 -13.85
C ALA A 222 2.03 10.25 -13.68
N GLN A 223 2.81 11.24 -13.21
CA GLN A 223 2.35 12.64 -13.15
C GLN A 223 2.07 13.16 -14.56
N ILE A 224 0.95 13.88 -14.71
CA ILE A 224 0.54 14.45 -15.99
C ILE A 224 1.19 15.82 -16.17
N MET A 225 1.98 15.94 -17.22
CA MET A 225 2.64 17.17 -17.65
C MET A 225 1.88 17.80 -18.80
N HIS A 226 1.89 19.14 -18.86
CA HIS A 226 1.37 19.86 -20.00
C HIS A 226 2.17 19.54 -21.29
N ARG A 227 1.51 19.47 -22.43
CA ARG A 227 2.12 19.15 -23.74
C ARG A 227 3.27 20.08 -24.17
N SER A 228 3.45 21.23 -23.52
CA SER A 228 4.60 22.12 -23.73
C SER A 228 5.79 21.82 -22.82
N PHE A 229 5.74 20.76 -22.02
CA PHE A 229 6.83 20.37 -21.14
C PHE A 229 8.11 20.12 -21.94
N ASN A 230 9.21 20.71 -21.52
CA ASN A 230 10.47 20.72 -22.26
C ASN A 230 11.50 19.69 -21.76
N GLY A 231 11.10 18.79 -20.85
CA GLY A 231 11.97 17.76 -20.28
C GLY A 231 12.77 18.22 -19.06
N ASP A 232 12.48 19.41 -18.50
CA ASP A 232 13.10 19.92 -17.26
C ASP A 232 12.03 20.27 -16.22
N LEU A 233 11.84 19.35 -15.25
CA LEU A 233 10.87 19.47 -14.17
C LEU A 233 11.16 20.66 -13.24
N THR A 234 12.41 21.08 -13.13
CA THR A 234 12.85 22.16 -12.22
C THR A 234 12.51 23.55 -12.75
N THR A 235 12.03 23.63 -14.01
CA THR A 235 11.57 24.90 -14.61
C THR A 235 10.31 25.42 -13.89
N LEU A 236 10.45 26.51 -13.14
CA LEU A 236 9.39 27.09 -12.30
C LEU A 236 8.13 27.53 -13.06
N THR A 237 8.22 27.68 -14.37
CA THR A 237 7.11 28.10 -15.24
C THR A 237 6.38 26.94 -15.90
N ASN A 238 6.76 25.69 -15.62
CA ASN A 238 6.02 24.54 -16.12
C ASN A 238 4.57 24.58 -15.62
N PRO A 239 3.58 24.50 -16.53
CA PRO A 239 2.19 24.50 -16.10
C PRO A 239 1.85 23.23 -15.32
N GLY A 240 1.12 23.39 -14.21
CA GLY A 240 0.55 22.29 -13.42
C GLY A 240 -0.97 22.41 -13.33
N THR A 241 -1.66 21.29 -13.14
CA THR A 241 -3.11 21.25 -12.86
C THR A 241 -3.40 21.31 -11.36
N GLY A 242 -2.40 21.01 -10.52
CA GLY A 242 -2.52 20.87 -9.07
C GLY A 242 -2.86 22.16 -8.31
N PRO A 243 -3.15 22.05 -7.01
CA PRO A 243 -3.57 23.17 -6.16
C PRO A 243 -2.44 24.17 -5.86
N MET A 244 -1.19 23.78 -6.11
CA MET A 244 -0.02 24.61 -5.84
C MET A 244 0.84 24.81 -7.10
N LYS A 245 1.77 25.76 -7.04
CA LYS A 245 2.80 26.02 -8.05
C LYS A 245 4.17 25.90 -7.41
N LEU A 246 5.16 25.54 -8.21
CA LEU A 246 6.55 25.43 -7.80
C LEU A 246 7.16 26.86 -7.71
N ASP A 247 7.72 27.21 -6.55
CA ASP A 247 8.40 28.50 -6.35
C ASP A 247 9.92 28.36 -6.29
N ALA A 248 10.44 27.23 -5.77
CA ALA A 248 11.86 26.95 -5.71
C ALA A 248 12.13 25.43 -5.70
N PHE A 249 13.23 25.04 -6.32
CA PHE A 249 13.78 23.70 -6.24
C PHE A 249 15.32 23.81 -6.11
N VAL A 250 15.84 23.39 -4.96
CA VAL A 250 17.29 23.43 -4.66
C VAL A 250 17.71 22.05 -4.16
N VAL A 251 18.41 21.32 -5.01
CA VAL A 251 18.89 19.95 -4.76
C VAL A 251 19.69 19.89 -3.45
N GLY A 252 19.39 18.92 -2.60
CA GLY A 252 20.03 18.72 -1.30
C GLY A 252 19.71 19.79 -0.26
N GLU A 253 18.72 20.65 -0.52
CA GLU A 253 18.34 21.73 0.40
C GLU A 253 16.83 21.80 0.59
N ARG A 254 16.06 22.17 -0.46
CA ARG A 254 14.60 22.38 -0.32
C ARG A 254 13.84 22.41 -1.64
N VAL A 255 12.54 22.12 -1.51
CA VAL A 255 11.52 22.48 -2.51
C VAL A 255 10.47 23.32 -1.83
N THR A 256 10.01 24.39 -2.49
CA THR A 256 8.95 25.26 -2.00
C THR A 256 7.84 25.33 -3.01
N VAL A 257 6.62 25.07 -2.56
CA VAL A 257 5.40 25.22 -3.36
C VAL A 257 4.43 26.14 -2.64
N SER A 258 3.75 27.00 -3.39
CA SER A 258 2.73 27.89 -2.86
C SER A 258 1.39 27.73 -3.57
N LYS A 259 0.33 28.08 -2.86
CA LYS A 259 -1.04 28.09 -3.35
C LYS A 259 -1.15 28.82 -4.68
N ARG A 260 -1.87 28.24 -5.64
CA ARG A 260 -2.29 28.92 -6.85
C ARG A 260 -3.78 29.25 -6.84
N ASP A 261 -4.17 30.29 -7.56
CA ASP A 261 -5.57 30.62 -7.79
C ASP A 261 -6.18 29.74 -8.88
N GLY A 262 -7.51 29.55 -8.79
CA GLY A 262 -8.27 28.85 -9.84
C GLY A 262 -8.04 27.35 -9.91
N TYR A 263 -7.74 26.71 -8.79
CA TYR A 263 -7.74 25.25 -8.71
C TYR A 263 -9.16 24.72 -8.91
N TRP A 264 -9.29 23.55 -9.54
CA TRP A 264 -10.55 23.01 -10.04
C TRP A 264 -11.42 22.30 -8.99
N GLN A 265 -10.88 22.04 -7.79
CA GLN A 265 -11.63 21.37 -6.71
C GLN A 265 -11.95 22.31 -5.56
N ASP A 266 -13.12 22.09 -4.98
CA ASP A 266 -13.49 22.59 -3.67
C ASP A 266 -13.24 21.51 -2.61
N GLY A 267 -12.94 21.94 -1.40
CA GLY A 267 -12.76 21.07 -0.27
C GLY A 267 -14.05 20.54 0.33
N SER A 268 -13.93 19.74 1.36
CA SER A 268 -15.06 19.13 2.06
C SER A 268 -16.00 20.15 2.74
N ASP A 269 -15.53 21.38 2.95
CA ASP A 269 -16.30 22.52 3.47
C ASP A 269 -16.99 23.36 2.36
N GLY A 270 -16.83 22.96 1.08
CA GLY A 270 -17.34 23.68 -0.09
C GLY A 270 -16.55 24.93 -0.48
N SER A 271 -15.35 25.11 0.08
CA SER A 271 -14.48 26.24 -0.24
C SER A 271 -13.33 25.83 -1.16
N PRO A 272 -12.80 26.73 -2.01
CA PRO A 272 -11.71 26.39 -2.93
C PRO A 272 -10.46 25.87 -2.21
N LEU A 273 -9.86 24.80 -2.75
CA LEU A 273 -8.58 24.23 -2.30
C LEU A 273 -7.38 24.98 -2.91
N PRO A 274 -6.16 24.85 -2.34
CA PRO A 274 -5.85 24.19 -1.07
C PRO A 274 -6.16 25.09 0.14
N TYR A 275 -6.19 24.53 1.33
CA TYR A 275 -6.39 25.33 2.54
C TYR A 275 -5.10 26.02 3.01
N LEU A 276 -3.92 25.37 2.82
CA LEU A 276 -2.61 25.93 3.15
C LEU A 276 -2.18 26.99 2.13
N ASP A 277 -1.32 27.91 2.56
CA ASP A 277 -0.64 28.87 1.68
C ASP A 277 0.52 28.22 0.91
N GLY A 278 1.13 27.14 1.47
CA GLY A 278 2.24 26.45 0.83
C GLY A 278 2.75 25.25 1.62
N ILE A 279 3.74 24.58 1.01
CA ILE A 279 4.49 23.48 1.63
C ILE A 279 5.99 23.74 1.37
N GLU A 280 6.80 23.54 2.40
CA GLU A 280 8.26 23.53 2.32
C GLU A 280 8.76 22.11 2.57
N TYR A 281 9.40 21.50 1.59
CA TYR A 281 10.12 20.24 1.71
C TYR A 281 11.58 20.56 2.02
N LEU A 282 12.10 20.02 3.13
CA LEU A 282 13.41 20.37 3.67
C LEU A 282 14.30 19.13 3.75
N ASP A 283 15.43 19.18 3.06
CA ASP A 283 16.44 18.14 3.12
C ASP A 283 17.40 18.40 4.29
N LEU A 284 17.45 17.47 5.23
CA LEU A 284 18.34 17.52 6.41
C LEU A 284 19.46 16.45 6.30
N GLY A 285 19.67 15.91 5.10
CA GLY A 285 20.66 14.86 4.82
C GLY A 285 20.12 13.44 5.02
N ASN A 286 21.03 12.48 5.11
CA ASN A 286 20.65 11.05 5.15
C ASN A 286 20.43 10.51 6.58
N ASP A 287 20.75 11.29 7.62
CA ASP A 287 20.65 10.85 9.01
C ASP A 287 19.28 11.16 9.57
N GLN A 288 18.49 10.12 9.84
CA GLN A 288 17.15 10.24 10.44
C GLN A 288 17.18 10.95 11.81
N THR A 289 18.30 10.95 12.53
CA THR A 289 18.40 11.66 13.82
C THR A 289 18.30 13.18 13.66
N ALA A 290 18.74 13.73 12.52
CA ALA A 290 18.57 15.15 12.21
C ALA A 290 17.09 15.52 12.04
N TYR A 291 16.32 14.67 11.37
CA TYR A 291 14.87 14.86 11.19
C TYR A 291 14.12 14.73 12.52
N VAL A 292 14.49 13.77 13.37
CA VAL A 292 13.92 13.63 14.72
C VAL A 292 14.15 14.89 15.54
N ALA A 293 15.38 15.39 15.57
CA ALA A 293 15.73 16.61 16.32
C ALA A 293 14.98 17.84 15.76
N ALA A 294 14.90 17.98 14.43
CA ALA A 294 14.20 19.09 13.78
C ALA A 294 12.68 19.07 14.05
N LEU A 295 12.05 17.88 14.06
CA LEU A 295 10.64 17.72 14.39
C LEU A 295 10.37 18.08 15.85
N GLN A 296 11.17 17.58 16.79
CA GLN A 296 11.04 17.91 18.21
C GLN A 296 11.31 19.40 18.52
N ALA A 297 12.15 20.06 17.72
CA ALA A 297 12.41 21.50 17.82
C ALA A 297 11.35 22.36 17.09
N GLY A 298 10.36 21.76 16.41
CA GLY A 298 9.34 22.48 15.64
C GLY A 298 9.90 23.17 14.38
N GLN A 299 11.06 22.73 13.90
CA GLN A 299 11.66 23.23 12.64
C GLN A 299 11.00 22.63 11.41
N ILE A 300 10.50 21.41 11.54
CA ILE A 300 9.65 20.71 10.58
C ILE A 300 8.37 20.25 11.29
N ASP A 301 7.33 19.92 10.53
CA ASP A 301 6.01 19.53 11.03
C ASP A 301 5.73 18.04 10.90
N THR A 302 6.40 17.38 9.98
CA THR A 302 6.28 15.94 9.72
C THR A 302 7.56 15.42 9.07
N ILE A 303 7.76 14.10 9.13
CA ILE A 303 8.88 13.38 8.51
C ILE A 303 8.32 12.42 7.46
N TYR A 304 8.91 12.43 6.26
CA TYR A 304 8.63 11.42 5.24
C TYR A 304 9.24 10.07 5.64
N ASP A 305 8.48 9.00 5.50
CA ASP A 305 8.90 7.60 5.69
C ASP A 305 9.75 7.37 6.97
N PRO A 306 9.18 7.63 8.17
CA PRO A 306 9.91 7.42 9.41
C PRO A 306 10.34 5.95 9.56
N THR A 307 11.61 5.73 9.85
CA THR A 307 12.13 4.38 10.15
C THR A 307 11.58 3.83 11.47
N VAL A 308 11.78 2.53 11.73
CA VAL A 308 11.45 1.92 13.02
C VAL A 308 12.13 2.64 14.17
N ASP A 309 13.41 3.02 14.02
CA ASP A 309 14.16 3.76 15.06
C ASP A 309 13.57 5.15 15.31
N THR A 310 13.17 5.84 14.25
CA THR A 310 12.44 7.12 14.34
C THR A 310 11.11 6.96 15.08
N PHE A 311 10.34 5.93 14.74
CA PHE A 311 9.11 5.59 15.46
C PHE A 311 9.36 5.33 16.94
N LEU A 312 10.38 4.52 17.28
CA LEU A 312 10.73 4.23 18.68
C LEU A 312 11.13 5.47 19.46
N ALA A 313 11.88 6.38 18.83
CA ALA A 313 12.29 7.64 19.43
C ALA A 313 11.12 8.59 19.73
N LEU A 314 10.08 8.58 18.89
CA LEU A 314 9.00 9.58 18.89
C LEU A 314 7.65 9.05 19.40
N ARG A 315 7.44 7.73 19.49
CA ARG A 315 6.12 7.12 19.79
C ARG A 315 5.48 7.53 21.10
N ASN A 316 6.26 8.02 22.05
CA ASN A 316 5.80 8.45 23.36
C ASN A 316 5.88 9.99 23.55
N ASP A 317 6.20 10.74 22.50
CA ASP A 317 6.24 12.19 22.57
C ASP A 317 4.82 12.74 22.54
N ALA A 318 4.39 13.35 23.65
CA ALA A 318 3.03 13.85 23.82
C ALA A 318 2.74 15.11 22.94
N ALA A 319 3.77 15.74 22.38
CA ALA A 319 3.62 16.88 21.49
C ALA A 319 3.33 16.47 20.04
N LEU A 320 3.46 15.16 19.71
CA LEU A 320 3.32 14.64 18.36
C LEU A 320 2.12 13.68 18.24
N THR A 321 1.58 13.62 17.04
CA THR A 321 0.66 12.56 16.63
C THR A 321 1.46 11.49 15.90
N VAL A 322 1.33 10.23 16.35
CA VAL A 322 1.89 9.06 15.68
C VAL A 322 0.73 8.22 15.19
N GLU A 323 0.55 8.17 13.88
CA GLU A 323 -0.55 7.47 13.23
C GLU A 323 -0.03 6.28 12.43
N PRO A 324 -0.23 5.02 12.91
CA PRO A 324 0.13 3.85 12.13
C PRO A 324 -0.90 3.58 11.03
N ILE A 325 -0.42 3.14 9.88
CA ILE A 325 -1.25 2.61 8.80
C ILE A 325 -0.75 1.24 8.38
N ALA A 326 -1.67 0.27 8.28
CA ALA A 326 -1.35 -1.06 7.79
C ALA A 326 -1.04 -1.03 6.29
N THR A 327 -0.07 -1.83 5.87
CA THR A 327 0.34 -1.92 4.47
C THR A 327 0.34 -3.37 3.99
N SER A 328 0.58 -3.56 2.70
CA SER A 328 0.95 -4.86 2.14
C SER A 328 2.47 -5.08 2.08
N GLN A 329 3.26 -4.25 2.78
CA GLN A 329 4.68 -4.53 2.96
C GLN A 329 4.87 -5.77 3.83
N VAL A 330 5.77 -6.65 3.43
CA VAL A 330 5.92 -7.95 4.07
C VAL A 330 7.35 -8.47 3.99
N ARG A 331 7.71 -9.30 4.96
CA ARG A 331 8.94 -10.09 4.97
C ARG A 331 8.59 -11.53 4.64
N VAL A 332 8.84 -11.93 3.40
CA VAL A 332 8.48 -13.25 2.89
C VAL A 332 9.61 -14.23 3.16
N LEU A 333 9.43 -15.13 4.12
CA LEU A 333 10.28 -16.30 4.27
C LEU A 333 9.87 -17.30 3.19
N ARG A 334 10.78 -17.63 2.29
CA ARG A 334 10.48 -18.50 1.14
C ARG A 334 11.44 -19.66 1.05
N MET A 335 10.96 -20.77 0.49
CA MET A 335 11.66 -22.04 0.33
C MET A 335 11.73 -22.43 -1.14
N ARG A 336 12.89 -22.84 -1.65
CA ARG A 336 13.08 -23.33 -3.01
C ARG A 336 12.47 -24.74 -3.15
N VAL A 337 11.31 -24.83 -3.81
CA VAL A 337 10.59 -26.12 -3.93
C VAL A 337 11.22 -27.11 -4.90
N ASP A 338 12.22 -26.70 -5.66
CA ASP A 338 13.02 -27.54 -6.56
C ASP A 338 14.27 -28.12 -5.87
N GLN A 339 14.42 -27.90 -4.56
CA GLN A 339 15.55 -28.38 -3.77
C GLN A 339 15.07 -29.15 -2.54
N GLU A 340 15.71 -30.29 -2.26
CA GLU A 340 15.47 -31.06 -1.04
C GLU A 340 15.94 -30.28 0.21
N PRO A 341 15.23 -30.38 1.32
CA PRO A 341 14.01 -31.17 1.53
C PRO A 341 12.71 -30.40 1.23
N TRP A 342 12.78 -29.23 0.59
CA TRP A 342 11.66 -28.32 0.36
C TRP A 342 10.72 -28.75 -0.79
N THR A 343 11.09 -29.78 -1.54
CA THR A 343 10.22 -30.47 -2.51
C THR A 343 8.99 -31.04 -1.83
N ASP A 344 9.12 -31.55 -0.59
CA ASP A 344 8.00 -32.06 0.19
C ASP A 344 7.21 -30.93 0.87
N VAL A 345 5.91 -30.86 0.56
CA VAL A 345 4.98 -29.89 1.17
C VAL A 345 4.87 -30.04 2.69
N LYS A 346 5.08 -31.25 3.24
CA LYS A 346 5.05 -31.48 4.69
C LYS A 346 6.18 -30.75 5.38
N VAL A 347 7.39 -30.75 4.79
CA VAL A 347 8.54 -30.03 5.34
C VAL A 347 8.30 -28.51 5.30
N ARG A 348 7.73 -27.99 4.19
CA ARG A 348 7.36 -26.57 4.10
C ARG A 348 6.32 -26.19 5.14
N ASN A 349 5.29 -27.01 5.32
CA ASN A 349 4.26 -26.77 6.33
C ASN A 349 4.79 -26.92 7.76
N ALA A 350 5.76 -27.79 8.00
CA ALA A 350 6.43 -27.86 9.30
C ALA A 350 7.14 -26.54 9.64
N LEU A 351 7.86 -25.92 8.67
CA LEU A 351 8.49 -24.61 8.86
C LEU A 351 7.45 -23.49 9.11
N LYS A 352 6.29 -23.53 8.43
CA LYS A 352 5.20 -22.56 8.69
C LYS A 352 4.64 -22.69 10.11
N LYS A 353 4.51 -23.90 10.65
CA LYS A 353 3.95 -24.19 11.98
C LYS A 353 4.82 -23.72 13.15
N ILE A 354 6.13 -23.56 12.94
CA ILE A 354 7.02 -23.07 14.00
C ILE A 354 7.07 -21.54 14.12
N GLN A 355 6.30 -20.80 13.33
CA GLN A 355 6.21 -19.37 13.46
C GLN A 355 5.30 -18.99 14.65
N ASN A 356 5.88 -18.55 15.75
CA ASN A 356 5.16 -17.86 16.82
C ASN A 356 4.96 -16.40 16.40
N ARG A 357 3.94 -16.16 15.56
CA ARG A 357 3.72 -14.88 14.87
C ARG A 357 3.59 -13.69 15.82
N GLU A 358 2.97 -13.88 16.98
CA GLU A 358 2.86 -12.81 17.98
C GLU A 358 4.23 -12.46 18.56
N SER A 359 5.02 -13.46 18.93
CA SER A 359 6.40 -13.26 19.44
C SER A 359 7.31 -12.64 18.38
N ILE A 360 7.20 -13.10 17.14
CA ILE A 360 7.96 -12.55 16.01
C ILE A 360 7.58 -11.09 15.77
N LEU A 361 6.28 -10.75 15.67
CA LEU A 361 5.83 -9.38 15.46
C LEU A 361 6.28 -8.45 16.60
N GLU A 362 6.22 -8.91 17.85
CA GLU A 362 6.67 -8.10 19.00
C GLU A 362 8.17 -7.83 18.96
N LYS A 363 8.99 -8.87 18.70
CA LYS A 363 10.45 -8.75 18.73
C LYS A 363 11.03 -8.10 17.48
N ALA A 364 10.53 -8.47 16.30
CA ALA A 364 11.04 -7.96 15.04
C ALA A 364 10.48 -6.59 14.66
N TYR A 365 9.24 -6.29 15.06
CA TYR A 365 8.56 -5.07 14.59
C TYR A 365 7.73 -4.38 15.68
N PHE A 366 8.07 -4.61 16.96
CA PHE A 366 7.51 -3.91 18.14
C PHE A 366 5.97 -3.95 18.21
N GLY A 367 5.37 -5.03 17.74
CA GLY A 367 3.92 -5.18 17.68
C GLY A 367 3.23 -4.32 16.61
N GLN A 368 3.98 -3.66 15.72
CA GLN A 368 3.46 -2.71 14.72
C GLN A 368 3.12 -3.41 13.40
N GLY A 369 1.96 -4.06 13.33
CA GLY A 369 1.56 -4.77 12.12
C GLY A 369 0.33 -5.63 12.32
N VAL A 370 0.00 -6.39 11.28
CA VAL A 370 -1.08 -7.37 11.28
C VAL A 370 -0.47 -8.77 11.12
N LEU A 371 -0.92 -9.75 11.88
CA LEU A 371 -0.42 -11.12 11.78
C LEU A 371 -0.63 -11.71 10.38
N GLY A 372 0.35 -12.45 9.90
CA GLY A 372 0.37 -13.04 8.58
C GLY A 372 -0.31 -14.41 8.51
N HIS A 373 -0.55 -14.88 7.29
CA HIS A 373 -1.34 -16.09 7.00
C HIS A 373 -0.63 -17.06 6.05
N ASP A 374 0.70 -16.95 5.90
CA ASP A 374 1.51 -17.76 4.97
C ASP A 374 1.08 -17.67 3.49
N MET A 375 0.65 -16.48 3.09
CA MET A 375 0.23 -16.15 1.73
C MET A 375 0.58 -14.70 1.40
N HIS A 376 0.66 -14.37 0.11
CA HIS A 376 1.03 -13.01 -0.34
C HIS A 376 -0.20 -12.17 -0.74
N VAL A 377 -1.29 -12.32 0.02
CA VAL A 377 -2.49 -11.48 -0.09
C VAL A 377 -2.73 -10.84 1.26
N SER A 378 -2.50 -9.52 1.34
CA SER A 378 -2.59 -8.76 2.59
C SER A 378 -4.04 -8.45 2.98
N PRO A 379 -4.35 -8.38 4.28
CA PRO A 379 -5.64 -7.89 4.75
C PRO A 379 -6.01 -6.47 4.30
N VAL A 380 -5.05 -5.68 3.80
CA VAL A 380 -5.31 -4.34 3.26
C VAL A 380 -5.70 -4.35 1.78
N HIS A 381 -5.53 -5.47 1.07
CA HIS A 381 -6.00 -5.57 -0.31
C HIS A 381 -7.53 -5.63 -0.37
N PRO A 382 -8.18 -4.85 -1.26
CA PRO A 382 -9.65 -4.88 -1.39
C PRO A 382 -10.22 -6.27 -1.70
N GLU A 383 -9.46 -7.09 -2.42
CA GLU A 383 -9.83 -8.47 -2.77
C GLU A 383 -9.48 -9.52 -1.72
N TYR A 384 -8.93 -9.16 -0.57
CA TYR A 384 -8.61 -10.11 0.49
C TYR A 384 -9.86 -10.84 1.02
N ALA A 385 -9.79 -12.16 1.10
CA ALA A 385 -10.79 -12.99 1.77
C ALA A 385 -10.32 -13.31 3.20
N PRO A 386 -11.12 -13.02 4.24
CA PRO A 386 -10.73 -13.28 5.62
C PRO A 386 -10.39 -14.76 5.89
N MET A 387 -9.28 -15.00 6.58
CA MET A 387 -8.80 -16.32 6.98
C MET A 387 -8.33 -16.32 8.43
N GLU A 388 -8.30 -17.50 9.05
CA GLU A 388 -7.72 -17.66 10.37
C GLU A 388 -6.19 -17.59 10.32
N VAL A 389 -5.60 -16.92 11.30
CA VAL A 389 -4.13 -16.89 11.49
C VAL A 389 -3.68 -18.29 11.94
N PRO A 390 -2.73 -18.94 11.22
CA PRO A 390 -2.23 -20.25 11.64
C PRO A 390 -1.59 -20.18 13.02
N ALA A 391 -1.96 -21.11 13.89
CA ALA A 391 -1.42 -21.19 15.25
C ALA A 391 0.04 -21.65 15.24
N TYR A 392 0.81 -21.23 16.25
CA TYR A 392 2.10 -21.83 16.58
C TYR A 392 1.89 -23.28 17.07
N ASP A 393 2.43 -24.26 16.36
CA ASP A 393 2.22 -25.69 16.59
C ASP A 393 3.52 -26.50 16.40
N PRO A 394 4.45 -26.41 17.35
CA PRO A 394 5.74 -27.09 17.23
C PRO A 394 5.61 -28.63 17.25
N GLU A 395 4.64 -29.18 17.95
CA GLU A 395 4.43 -30.64 17.96
C GLU A 395 3.88 -31.14 16.62
N GLY A 396 2.98 -30.38 15.99
CA GLY A 396 2.53 -30.66 14.62
C GLY A 396 3.66 -30.52 13.59
N ALA A 397 4.60 -29.60 13.81
CA ALA A 397 5.79 -29.48 12.97
C ALA A 397 6.67 -30.74 13.03
N LYS A 398 7.00 -31.24 14.24
CA LYS A 398 7.73 -32.49 14.43
C LYS A 398 7.05 -33.70 13.77
N ALA A 399 5.72 -33.78 13.93
CA ALA A 399 4.93 -34.84 13.31
C ALA A 399 5.08 -34.83 11.79
N LEU A 400 4.97 -33.64 11.15
CA LEU A 400 5.12 -33.49 9.71
C LEU A 400 6.55 -33.84 9.22
N LEU A 401 7.61 -33.47 9.97
CA LEU A 401 8.98 -33.86 9.65
C LEU A 401 9.15 -35.39 9.75
N THR A 402 8.54 -36.02 10.76
CA THR A 402 8.56 -37.48 10.92
C THR A 402 7.84 -38.19 9.75
N GLU A 403 6.66 -37.68 9.36
CA GLU A 403 5.91 -38.20 8.21
C GLU A 403 6.64 -38.03 6.87
N ALA A 404 7.46 -36.97 6.76
CA ALA A 404 8.31 -36.71 5.60
C ALA A 404 9.60 -37.56 5.62
N GLY A 405 9.85 -38.33 6.70
CA GLY A 405 11.07 -39.12 6.84
C GLY A 405 12.34 -38.31 7.06
N VAL A 406 12.20 -37.06 7.50
CA VAL A 406 13.33 -36.15 7.72
C VAL A 406 13.92 -36.35 9.12
N GLN A 407 15.26 -36.44 9.18
CA GLN A 407 15.97 -36.51 10.44
C GLN A 407 15.81 -35.22 11.25
N GLN A 408 15.58 -35.33 12.55
CA GLN A 408 15.41 -34.22 13.46
C GLN A 408 16.56 -34.12 14.47
N PRO A 409 17.04 -32.91 14.81
CA PRO A 409 16.59 -31.64 14.23
C PRO A 409 17.00 -31.50 12.76
N LEU A 410 16.16 -30.83 11.96
CA LEU A 410 16.50 -30.46 10.59
C LEU A 410 17.35 -29.18 10.62
N ASP A 411 18.58 -29.25 10.09
CA ASP A 411 19.45 -28.11 9.94
C ASP A 411 19.00 -27.24 8.77
N VAL A 412 18.76 -25.93 9.02
CA VAL A 412 18.32 -24.96 8.02
C VAL A 412 19.15 -23.69 8.13
N ALA A 413 19.88 -23.34 7.06
CA ALA A 413 20.49 -22.02 6.91
C ALA A 413 19.52 -21.10 6.18
N ILE A 414 19.17 -19.94 6.79
CA ILE A 414 18.28 -18.95 6.21
C ILE A 414 19.10 -17.72 5.83
N SER A 415 19.13 -17.40 4.52
CA SER A 415 19.87 -16.25 4.01
C SER A 415 19.12 -14.96 4.29
N VAL A 416 19.80 -13.97 4.86
CA VAL A 416 19.26 -12.66 5.24
C VAL A 416 20.23 -11.52 4.94
N GLY A 417 19.71 -10.38 4.51
CA GLY A 417 20.48 -9.14 4.40
C GLY A 417 20.63 -8.44 5.75
N THR A 418 21.85 -8.08 6.14
CA THR A 418 22.14 -7.49 7.46
C THR A 418 21.64 -6.05 7.64
N GLY A 419 21.36 -5.33 6.54
CA GLY A 419 20.79 -3.98 6.61
C GLY A 419 19.29 -3.95 6.93
N TRP A 420 18.62 -5.12 6.99
CA TRP A 420 17.21 -5.23 7.38
C TRP A 420 17.12 -5.82 8.80
N THR A 421 17.19 -4.94 9.79
CA THR A 421 17.26 -5.33 11.21
C THR A 421 16.03 -6.12 11.67
N ASP A 422 14.87 -5.81 11.13
CA ASP A 422 13.61 -6.53 11.36
C ASP A 422 13.66 -7.97 10.83
N ILE A 423 14.30 -8.21 9.68
CA ILE A 423 14.50 -9.56 9.12
C ILE A 423 15.45 -10.39 10.00
N VAL A 424 16.55 -9.78 10.46
CA VAL A 424 17.49 -10.45 11.36
C VAL A 424 16.78 -10.86 12.65
N ALA A 425 16.07 -9.95 13.30
CA ALA A 425 15.31 -10.22 14.53
C ALA A 425 14.18 -11.28 14.31
N TYR A 426 13.56 -11.29 13.12
CA TYR A 426 12.59 -12.31 12.73
C TYR A 426 13.23 -13.69 12.77
N ILE A 427 14.35 -13.88 12.07
CA ILE A 427 14.96 -15.21 11.94
C ILE A 427 15.66 -15.63 13.26
N GLU A 428 16.20 -14.72 14.05
CA GLU A 428 16.68 -15.03 15.41
C GLU A 428 15.53 -15.54 16.29
N THR A 429 14.35 -14.93 16.23
CA THR A 429 13.18 -15.38 16.97
C THR A 429 12.68 -16.75 16.45
N LEU A 430 12.62 -16.92 15.13
CA LEU A 430 12.22 -18.19 14.52
C LEU A 430 13.20 -19.32 14.85
N ALA A 431 14.51 -19.03 14.94
CA ALA A 431 15.52 -20.01 15.32
C ALA A 431 15.34 -20.50 16.77
N GLU A 432 14.92 -19.63 17.67
CA GLU A 432 14.61 -20.01 19.05
C GLU A 432 13.31 -20.84 19.13
N ASP A 433 12.24 -20.35 18.52
CA ASP A 433 10.93 -21.00 18.53
C ASP A 433 10.95 -22.34 17.77
N GLY A 434 11.79 -22.46 16.72
CA GLY A 434 11.93 -23.62 15.88
C GLY A 434 12.57 -24.84 16.55
N LYS A 435 13.37 -24.63 17.61
CA LYS A 435 13.97 -25.74 18.38
C LYS A 435 12.91 -26.70 18.92
N ALA A 436 11.80 -26.15 19.42
CA ALA A 436 10.68 -26.94 19.91
C ALA A 436 9.98 -27.71 18.79
N GLY A 437 10.07 -27.28 17.53
CA GLY A 437 9.45 -27.89 16.36
C GLY A 437 10.36 -28.83 15.56
N GLY A 438 11.56 -29.17 16.09
CA GLY A 438 12.49 -30.08 15.43
C GLY A 438 13.37 -29.43 14.37
N PHE A 439 13.60 -28.12 14.45
CA PHE A 439 14.50 -27.38 13.55
C PHE A 439 15.73 -26.85 14.30
N ASN A 440 16.86 -26.83 13.59
CA ASN A 440 18.08 -26.15 13.99
C ASN A 440 18.37 -25.06 12.94
N ILE A 441 17.87 -23.86 13.19
CA ILE A 441 17.95 -22.74 12.25
C ILE A 441 19.20 -21.90 12.54
N THR A 442 19.95 -21.60 11.49
CA THR A 442 21.11 -20.68 11.52
C THR A 442 20.91 -19.55 10.53
N LEU A 443 21.40 -18.35 10.85
CA LEU A 443 21.36 -17.22 9.96
C LEU A 443 22.60 -17.25 9.03
N ASP A 444 22.35 -17.24 7.72
CA ASP A 444 23.35 -16.98 6.69
C ASP A 444 23.30 -15.49 6.34
N THR A 445 24.11 -14.68 7.02
CA THR A 445 24.06 -13.22 6.95
C THR A 445 24.99 -12.67 5.89
N MET A 446 24.52 -11.69 5.12
CA MET A 446 25.31 -10.99 4.10
C MET A 446 24.86 -9.54 3.94
N PRO A 447 25.70 -8.65 3.35
CA PRO A 447 25.26 -7.31 2.96
C PRO A 447 24.04 -7.37 2.02
N ASN A 448 23.14 -6.37 2.09
CA ASN A 448 21.93 -6.35 1.26
C ASN A 448 22.22 -6.47 -0.24
N ALA A 449 23.29 -5.80 -0.73
CA ALA A 449 23.70 -5.91 -2.13
C ALA A 449 24.02 -7.36 -2.53
N SER A 450 24.77 -8.07 -1.70
CA SER A 450 25.12 -9.49 -1.92
C SER A 450 23.90 -10.40 -1.82
N TYR A 451 22.92 -10.07 -0.96
CA TYR A 451 21.65 -10.79 -0.92
C TYR A 451 20.90 -10.66 -2.25
N TRP A 452 20.79 -9.44 -2.79
CA TRP A 452 20.10 -9.20 -4.07
C TRP A 452 20.77 -9.87 -5.27
N GLU A 453 22.09 -10.11 -5.23
CA GLU A 453 22.79 -10.87 -6.26
C GLU A 453 22.44 -12.37 -6.27
N LYS A 454 21.97 -12.92 -5.13
CA LYS A 454 21.73 -14.36 -4.93
C LYS A 454 20.28 -14.69 -4.54
N TRP A 455 19.42 -13.71 -4.36
CA TRP A 455 18.11 -13.87 -3.75
C TRP A 455 17.23 -14.93 -4.41
N THR A 456 17.33 -15.14 -5.74
CA THR A 456 16.60 -16.19 -6.44
C THR A 456 17.29 -17.56 -6.42
N GLU A 457 18.49 -17.66 -5.84
CA GLU A 457 19.31 -18.89 -5.85
C GLU A 457 19.41 -19.54 -4.47
N THR A 458 19.27 -18.77 -3.39
CA THR A 458 19.38 -19.32 -2.03
C THR A 458 18.25 -20.31 -1.72
N PRO A 459 18.54 -21.45 -1.07
CA PRO A 459 17.52 -22.48 -0.78
C PRO A 459 16.37 -21.98 0.10
N VAL A 460 16.71 -21.22 1.14
CA VAL A 460 15.76 -20.55 2.04
C VAL A 460 16.26 -19.13 2.29
N GLY A 461 15.39 -18.15 2.20
CA GLY A 461 15.76 -16.77 2.46
C GLY A 461 14.54 -15.92 2.81
N VAL A 462 14.80 -14.68 3.25
CA VAL A 462 13.74 -13.72 3.55
C VAL A 462 13.86 -12.52 2.65
N THR A 463 12.81 -12.27 1.87
CA THR A 463 12.78 -11.18 0.90
C THR A 463 11.82 -10.08 1.35
N PRO A 464 12.27 -8.81 1.42
CA PRO A 464 11.39 -7.68 1.65
C PRO A 464 10.59 -7.35 0.38
N TRP A 465 9.26 -7.33 0.50
CA TRP A 465 8.36 -6.90 -0.55
C TRP A 465 7.69 -5.59 -0.15
N THR A 466 7.65 -4.64 -1.09
CA THR A 466 7.06 -3.32 -0.88
C THR A 466 5.54 -3.37 -1.07
N HIS A 467 4.86 -2.33 -0.57
CA HIS A 467 3.42 -2.19 -0.72
C HIS A 467 2.97 -2.17 -2.20
N ARG A 468 1.89 -2.90 -2.46
CA ARG A 468 1.08 -2.80 -3.69
C ARG A 468 -0.39 -2.72 -3.28
N PRO A 469 -1.23 -1.94 -3.97
CA PRO A 469 -2.64 -1.78 -3.61
C PRO A 469 -3.48 -3.03 -3.88
N LEU A 470 -3.07 -3.89 -4.81
CA LEU A 470 -3.78 -5.11 -5.19
C LEU A 470 -2.85 -6.33 -5.14
N ALA A 471 -3.39 -7.47 -4.70
CA ALA A 471 -2.66 -8.74 -4.72
C ALA A 471 -2.37 -9.22 -6.15
N VAL A 472 -3.27 -8.97 -7.09
CA VAL A 472 -3.08 -9.29 -8.51
C VAL A 472 -1.90 -8.57 -9.17
N MET A 473 -1.33 -7.55 -8.51
CA MET A 473 -0.09 -6.87 -8.95
C MET A 473 1.18 -7.57 -8.42
N VAL A 474 1.05 -8.48 -7.46
CA VAL A 474 2.17 -9.20 -6.82
C VAL A 474 2.22 -10.66 -7.26
N LEU A 475 1.08 -11.35 -7.17
CA LEU A 475 1.01 -12.81 -7.35
C LEU A 475 1.57 -13.29 -8.70
N PRO A 476 1.32 -12.61 -9.83
CA PRO A 476 1.86 -13.04 -11.13
C PRO A 476 3.37 -12.86 -11.26
N LEU A 477 3.97 -11.96 -10.48
CA LEU A 477 5.41 -11.76 -10.50
C LEU A 477 6.18 -12.89 -9.80
N ALA A 478 5.58 -13.47 -8.73
CA ALA A 478 6.30 -14.27 -7.75
C ALA A 478 5.90 -15.75 -7.70
N TYR A 479 4.74 -16.15 -8.29
CA TYR A 479 4.17 -17.49 -8.01
C TYR A 479 3.63 -18.23 -9.22
N ILE A 480 3.93 -17.79 -10.44
CA ILE A 480 3.56 -18.49 -11.68
C ILE A 480 4.78 -18.76 -12.56
N ALA A 481 4.55 -19.47 -13.64
CA ALA A 481 5.48 -19.63 -14.75
C ALA A 481 5.02 -18.84 -15.98
N ASP A 482 5.94 -18.61 -16.89
CA ASP A 482 5.63 -18.07 -18.22
C ASP A 482 4.94 -19.12 -19.12
N LYS A 483 4.66 -18.76 -20.38
CA LYS A 483 4.02 -19.65 -21.37
C LYS A 483 4.81 -20.91 -21.72
N ASP A 484 6.09 -20.92 -21.47
CA ASP A 484 7.01 -22.03 -21.73
C ASP A 484 7.23 -22.89 -20.48
N GLY A 485 6.53 -22.61 -19.37
CA GLY A 485 6.59 -23.31 -18.09
C GLY A 485 7.80 -22.93 -17.24
N VAL A 486 8.52 -21.86 -17.60
CA VAL A 486 9.66 -21.34 -16.82
C VAL A 486 9.14 -20.42 -15.72
N PRO A 487 9.51 -20.64 -14.45
CA PRO A 487 9.12 -19.75 -13.37
C PRO A 487 9.49 -18.29 -13.68
N MET A 488 8.57 -17.36 -13.39
CA MET A 488 8.79 -15.92 -13.60
C MET A 488 10.10 -15.47 -12.94
N PRO A 489 10.80 -14.44 -13.45
CA PRO A 489 12.10 -13.99 -12.93
C PRO A 489 12.10 -13.70 -11.43
N TRP A 490 10.99 -13.22 -10.87
CA TRP A 490 10.83 -12.93 -9.44
C TRP A 490 10.21 -14.09 -8.66
N ASN A 491 9.97 -15.25 -9.29
CA ASN A 491 9.56 -16.47 -8.60
C ASN A 491 10.78 -17.10 -7.92
N GLU A 492 11.21 -16.52 -6.84
CA GLU A 492 12.40 -16.89 -6.05
C GLU A 492 12.28 -18.29 -5.41
N SER A 493 11.07 -18.77 -5.20
CA SER A 493 10.78 -20.10 -4.64
C SER A 493 10.70 -21.20 -5.69
N ARG A 494 10.60 -20.85 -6.97
CA ARG A 494 10.32 -21.76 -8.10
C ARG A 494 9.01 -22.54 -7.97
N TRP A 495 8.15 -22.13 -7.05
CA TRP A 495 6.86 -22.75 -6.85
C TRP A 495 5.89 -22.34 -7.97
N VAL A 496 5.34 -23.34 -8.65
CA VAL A 496 4.30 -23.19 -9.67
C VAL A 496 3.23 -24.24 -9.40
N ASP A 497 1.98 -23.80 -9.29
CA ASP A 497 0.82 -24.64 -9.07
C ASP A 497 -0.20 -24.35 -10.17
N GLU A 498 -0.66 -25.38 -10.86
CA GLU A 498 -1.55 -25.23 -12.02
C GLU A 498 -2.91 -24.67 -11.65
N GLU A 499 -3.48 -25.13 -10.52
CA GLU A 499 -4.77 -24.64 -10.02
C GLU A 499 -4.65 -23.18 -9.59
N PHE A 500 -3.58 -22.83 -8.85
CA PHE A 500 -3.28 -21.46 -8.48
C PHE A 500 -3.15 -20.56 -9.71
N SER A 501 -2.38 -20.98 -10.71
CA SER A 501 -2.16 -20.21 -11.95
C SER A 501 -3.46 -19.98 -12.72
N THR A 502 -4.34 -20.99 -12.76
CA THR A 502 -5.65 -20.90 -13.41
C THR A 502 -6.57 -19.93 -12.69
N LEU A 503 -6.66 -20.04 -11.36
CA LEU A 503 -7.47 -19.14 -10.54
C LEU A 503 -6.94 -17.71 -10.58
N LEU A 504 -5.60 -17.54 -10.57
CA LEU A 504 -5.00 -16.19 -10.67
C LEU A 504 -5.35 -15.52 -12.01
N LYS A 505 -5.31 -16.26 -13.10
CA LYS A 505 -5.74 -15.74 -14.40
C LYS A 505 -7.21 -15.32 -14.40
N GLN A 506 -8.08 -16.09 -13.72
CA GLN A 506 -9.49 -15.71 -13.54
C GLN A 506 -9.62 -14.44 -12.70
N ALA A 507 -8.86 -14.33 -11.60
CA ALA A 507 -8.86 -13.14 -10.75
C ALA A 507 -8.41 -11.89 -11.52
N GLN A 508 -7.35 -12.01 -12.35
CA GLN A 508 -6.88 -10.93 -13.22
C GLN A 508 -7.88 -10.51 -14.30
N GLY A 509 -8.82 -11.38 -14.66
CA GLY A 509 -9.92 -11.10 -15.59
C GLY A 509 -11.23 -10.66 -14.90
N THR A 510 -11.24 -10.48 -13.57
CA THR A 510 -12.47 -10.18 -12.81
C THR A 510 -12.40 -8.77 -12.22
N LEU A 511 -13.14 -7.81 -12.79
CA LEU A 511 -13.19 -6.41 -12.35
C LEU A 511 -13.92 -6.24 -11.01
N ASP A 512 -15.04 -6.93 -10.85
CA ASP A 512 -15.83 -6.85 -9.62
C ASP A 512 -15.04 -7.38 -8.41
N ILE A 513 -14.87 -6.53 -7.40
CA ILE A 513 -14.03 -6.84 -6.22
C ILE A 513 -14.59 -8.01 -5.43
N GLU A 514 -15.91 -8.13 -5.28
CA GLU A 514 -16.52 -9.22 -4.51
C GLU A 514 -16.40 -10.56 -5.25
N ALA A 515 -16.60 -10.58 -6.56
CA ALA A 515 -16.39 -11.76 -7.38
C ALA A 515 -14.90 -12.17 -7.36
N ARG A 516 -13.98 -11.20 -7.44
CA ARG A 516 -12.54 -11.44 -7.33
C ARG A 516 -12.15 -11.95 -5.94
N ARG A 517 -12.75 -11.43 -4.86
CA ARG A 517 -12.55 -11.91 -3.48
C ARG A 517 -12.94 -13.36 -3.31
N ALA A 518 -14.00 -13.82 -3.97
CA ALA A 518 -14.39 -15.23 -3.96
C ALA A 518 -13.31 -16.13 -4.56
N ILE A 519 -12.68 -15.70 -5.67
CA ILE A 519 -11.55 -16.42 -6.28
C ILE A 519 -10.31 -16.35 -5.40
N MET A 520 -10.04 -15.17 -4.80
CA MET A 520 -8.91 -14.98 -3.89
C MET A 520 -8.96 -15.89 -2.68
N LYS A 521 -10.13 -16.24 -2.18
CA LYS A 521 -10.29 -17.18 -1.08
C LYS A 521 -9.60 -18.52 -1.38
N ASP A 522 -9.79 -19.05 -2.59
CA ASP A 522 -9.20 -20.33 -2.99
C ASP A 522 -7.69 -20.16 -3.26
N LEU A 523 -7.26 -19.08 -3.89
CA LEU A 523 -5.84 -18.74 -4.08
C LEU A 523 -5.09 -18.66 -2.74
N GLN A 524 -5.67 -17.98 -1.76
CA GLN A 524 -5.14 -17.86 -0.41
C GLN A 524 -5.02 -19.23 0.27
N ALA A 525 -6.05 -20.07 0.19
CA ALA A 525 -6.05 -21.42 0.75
C ALA A 525 -4.98 -22.32 0.13
N ILE A 526 -4.80 -22.26 -1.19
CA ILE A 526 -3.77 -22.97 -1.91
C ILE A 526 -2.38 -22.56 -1.43
N GLN A 527 -2.12 -21.26 -1.36
CA GLN A 527 -0.82 -20.74 -0.94
C GLN A 527 -0.51 -21.07 0.52
N GLN A 528 -1.50 -20.96 1.41
CA GLN A 528 -1.35 -21.32 2.82
C GLN A 528 -1.04 -22.81 3.02
N THR A 529 -1.73 -23.70 2.30
CA THR A 529 -1.66 -25.15 2.54
C THR A 529 -0.55 -25.85 1.78
N ARG A 530 -0.24 -25.42 0.56
CA ARG A 530 0.78 -26.08 -0.29
C ARG A 530 1.80 -25.14 -0.93
N GLY A 531 1.70 -23.85 -0.66
CA GLY A 531 2.65 -22.84 -1.14
C GLY A 531 4.03 -22.94 -0.49
N SER A 532 4.94 -22.17 -1.03
CA SER A 532 6.37 -22.15 -0.73
C SER A 532 6.81 -21.04 0.23
N ILE A 533 5.88 -20.29 0.77
CA ILE A 533 6.17 -19.11 1.60
C ILE A 533 5.59 -19.20 2.99
N ALA A 534 6.24 -18.53 3.91
CA ALA A 534 5.77 -18.28 5.25
C ALA A 534 5.75 -16.76 5.50
N VAL A 535 4.65 -16.25 6.01
CA VAL A 535 4.44 -14.83 6.29
C VAL A 535 4.00 -14.68 7.74
N ALA A 536 4.89 -14.11 8.58
CA ALA A 536 4.60 -13.95 9.99
C ALA A 536 3.76 -12.70 10.26
N TRP A 537 4.00 -11.61 9.54
CA TRP A 537 3.25 -10.35 9.71
C TRP A 537 3.26 -9.49 8.45
N TRP A 538 2.32 -8.55 8.37
CA TRP A 538 2.27 -7.41 7.46
C TRP A 538 2.67 -6.16 8.21
N GLN A 539 3.55 -5.33 7.64
CA GLN A 539 4.08 -4.16 8.30
C GLN A 539 3.08 -3.00 8.34
N SER A 540 3.11 -2.25 9.43
CA SER A 540 2.58 -0.90 9.44
C SER A 540 3.70 0.09 9.10
N VAL A 541 3.33 1.19 8.47
CA VAL A 541 4.15 2.40 8.35
C VAL A 541 3.53 3.49 9.22
N TRP A 542 4.22 4.59 9.42
CA TRP A 542 3.75 5.64 10.33
C TRP A 542 3.74 6.98 9.64
N ASN A 543 2.76 7.82 9.99
CA ASN A 543 2.84 9.25 9.82
C ASN A 543 3.08 9.87 11.21
N ILE A 544 4.12 10.69 11.35
CA ILE A 544 4.50 11.33 12.62
C ILE A 544 4.52 12.83 12.38
N TYR A 545 3.66 13.57 13.08
CA TYR A 545 3.46 14.99 12.79
C TYR A 545 2.96 15.79 13.98
N HIS A 546 3.14 17.12 13.92
CA HIS A 546 2.56 18.03 14.90
C HIS A 546 1.03 18.11 14.76
N PRO A 547 0.27 17.91 15.87
CA PRO A 547 -1.20 17.86 15.84
C PRO A 547 -1.87 19.16 15.43
N ARG A 548 -1.13 20.26 15.27
CA ARG A 548 -1.63 21.51 14.69
C ARG A 548 -2.06 21.38 13.23
N PHE A 549 -1.51 20.42 12.49
CA PHE A 549 -1.96 20.12 11.13
C PHE A 549 -3.05 19.05 11.16
N GLN A 550 -4.18 19.37 10.59
CA GLN A 550 -5.35 18.50 10.48
C GLN A 550 -5.43 17.91 9.08
N ASN A 551 -6.03 16.74 8.93
CA ASN A 551 -6.12 15.96 7.68
C ASN A 551 -4.75 15.53 7.10
N LEU A 552 -3.69 15.59 7.89
CA LEU A 552 -2.37 15.08 7.51
C LEU A 552 -2.34 13.55 7.68
N SER A 553 -3.19 12.84 6.91
CA SER A 553 -3.36 11.40 7.07
C SER A 553 -2.24 10.61 6.41
N ALA A 554 -1.92 9.46 7.05
CA ALA A 554 -0.98 8.49 6.50
C ALA A 554 -1.50 7.84 5.21
N HIS A 555 -0.58 7.45 4.32
CA HIS A 555 -0.87 6.67 3.13
C HIS A 555 0.02 5.42 3.10
N PRO A 556 -0.49 4.23 2.72
CA PRO A 556 0.30 2.98 2.73
C PRO A 556 1.56 3.03 1.84
N THR A 557 1.55 3.88 0.82
CA THR A 557 2.66 4.12 -0.10
C THR A 557 3.41 5.43 0.22
N HIS A 558 3.14 6.07 1.37
CA HIS A 558 3.68 7.39 1.73
C HIS A 558 3.39 8.51 0.71
N TYR A 559 2.29 8.42 -0.06
CA TYR A 559 1.87 9.49 -0.96
C TYR A 559 1.31 10.67 -0.18
N HIS A 560 1.74 11.88 -0.54
CA HIS A 560 1.28 13.14 0.04
C HIS A 560 0.02 13.64 -0.66
N LEU A 561 -1.18 13.16 -0.25
CA LEU A 561 -2.48 13.59 -0.76
C LEU A 561 -3.04 14.74 0.07
N TRP A 562 -2.33 15.86 0.14
CA TRP A 562 -2.47 16.89 1.18
C TRP A 562 -3.21 18.16 0.77
N ARG A 563 -3.98 18.13 -0.30
CA ARG A 563 -4.76 19.30 -0.77
C ARG A 563 -5.78 19.84 0.26
N GLU A 564 -6.27 18.97 1.17
CA GLU A 564 -7.20 19.31 2.25
C GLU A 564 -6.53 19.42 3.64
N VAL A 565 -5.22 19.49 3.71
CA VAL A 565 -4.51 19.75 4.98
C VAL A 565 -4.71 21.21 5.39
N TRP A 566 -4.98 21.43 6.68
CA TRP A 566 -5.16 22.77 7.23
C TRP A 566 -4.53 22.91 8.62
N LEU A 567 -4.20 24.15 8.99
CA LEU A 567 -3.58 24.50 10.28
C LEU A 567 -4.65 24.86 11.31
N ASP A 568 -4.69 24.14 12.42
CA ASP A 568 -5.54 24.47 13.58
C ASP A 568 -4.75 25.34 14.57
N PRO A 569 -5.00 26.65 14.63
CA PRO A 569 -4.25 27.55 15.51
C PRO A 569 -4.51 27.28 16.99
N SER A 570 -5.59 26.59 17.36
CA SER A 570 -5.89 26.24 18.75
C SER A 570 -4.98 25.14 19.30
N LYS A 571 -4.30 24.39 18.41
CA LYS A 571 -3.34 23.34 18.73
C LYS A 571 -1.88 23.76 18.50
N ALA A 572 -1.67 25.03 18.16
CA ALA A 572 -0.34 25.60 18.00
C ALA A 572 0.26 25.90 19.38
N THR A 573 1.05 24.98 19.93
CA THR A 573 1.91 25.25 21.10
C THR A 573 3.25 24.62 20.85
#